data_04ab36020ace5afcb1c2c66828e2a508
#
_entry.id   04ab36020ace5afcb1c2c66828e2a508
#
_cell.length_a   1.000
_cell.length_b   1.000
_cell.length_c   1.000
_cell.angle_alpha   90.00
_cell.angle_beta   90.00
_cell.angle_gamma   90.00
#
_symmetry.space_group_name_H-M   'P 1'
#
loop_
_entity.id
_entity.type
_entity.pdbx_description
1 polymer ?
#
loop_
_entity_poly.entity_id
_entity_poly.type
_entity_poly.pdbx_seq_one_letter_code
_entity_poly.pdbx_strand_id
1 'polypeptide(L)'
;MGTNPLLANAFDLDRWSDTLESRGAYPELMRRLLAQTPGITNIDIRAHEGIAAPGWDGTATSDGSSFLPKGELRFEFGTNRQSKSKADEDYNKRAAQIAGKSDEIFVFATPRNWSGAAEWAEQRSSENKFASVEAFDAHRLEGWLQSTPAVHYWLSEKLGKPVSGAQTLTSWWEGFRGNCTIKVPSAFHAVGREKESKRLVQLLRDEKNVPAVQATWRNDALAFCLAALNETDSAALERTLVVSNKEAWYHLATQTESLIMIPLFEGPDIGLGKKNHHRIIRVLDERESARNGSVAINLPKIDRIASAELLKLAQVDYLEADRLSALARRCMGAFYRKISLDPARRIPGWAKDDSVAKYLAALVLVGGWEEKNSKDREVISMFLKLDYDEIARILLRVLERYPEDPPFIKSGNRWYIVDPIDVADQVLIRLSKENLDRWQQLVGETLLCEYNKSVHGGCEKNGAGQVTCETSKTIKACVAKALALVAQISSDDECQLLHVRHRLEEVIRILLAKGFDDRSDNNFVRLNSALPYIAEAEPSIFLGALEKDLLSPNPVIGQLVSGNSWARWTSPNRLERVVAAL
;
A
#
# COMPACT_ATOMS: atom_id res chain seq x y z
N MET A 1 6.62 -31.36 22.23
CA MET A 1 7.45 -30.27 22.80
C MET A 1 7.98 -29.46 21.64
N GLY A 2 7.47 -28.24 21.44
CA GLY A 2 7.96 -27.36 20.38
C GLY A 2 9.39 -26.96 20.71
N THR A 3 10.27 -27.05 19.74
CA THR A 3 11.64 -26.53 19.87
C THR A 3 11.55 -25.03 20.10
N ASN A 4 12.09 -24.54 21.22
CA ASN A 4 12.24 -23.09 21.45
C ASN A 4 12.95 -22.47 20.23
N PRO A 5 12.50 -21.33 19.72
CA PRO A 5 13.18 -20.68 18.64
C PRO A 5 14.62 -20.36 19.05
N LEU A 6 15.57 -20.54 18.11
CA LEU A 6 16.99 -20.23 18.34
C LEU A 6 17.16 -18.70 18.37
N LEU A 7 16.83 -18.10 19.50
CA LEU A 7 17.01 -16.67 19.74
C LEU A 7 18.48 -16.33 20.04
N ALA A 8 18.83 -15.05 19.96
CA ALA A 8 20.14 -14.55 20.30
C ALA A 8 20.47 -14.84 21.78
N ASN A 9 21.69 -15.25 22.08
CA ASN A 9 22.16 -15.54 23.41
C ASN A 9 23.42 -14.71 23.75
N ALA A 10 23.98 -14.88 24.95
CA ALA A 10 25.17 -14.14 25.40
C ALA A 10 26.36 -14.29 24.46
N PHE A 11 26.56 -15.47 23.87
CA PHE A 11 27.65 -15.70 22.92
C PHE A 11 27.47 -14.88 21.64
N ASP A 12 26.23 -14.77 21.16
CA ASP A 12 25.91 -13.95 19.98
C ASP A 12 26.12 -12.46 20.25
N LEU A 13 25.75 -11.98 21.44
CA LEU A 13 26.02 -10.60 21.90
C LEU A 13 27.50 -10.29 21.92
N ASP A 14 28.30 -11.18 22.53
CA ASP A 14 29.77 -11.01 22.63
C ASP A 14 30.41 -10.95 21.24
N ARG A 15 30.03 -11.87 20.35
CA ARG A 15 30.52 -11.91 18.97
C ARG A 15 30.08 -10.67 18.17
N TRP A 16 28.86 -10.21 18.36
CA TRP A 16 28.33 -9.01 17.69
C TRP A 16 29.14 -7.77 18.07
N SER A 17 29.65 -7.70 19.30
CA SER A 17 30.45 -6.59 19.79
C SER A 17 31.72 -6.34 18.97
N ASP A 18 32.21 -7.32 18.22
CA ASP A 18 33.39 -7.18 17.34
C ASP A 18 33.05 -6.47 16.01
N THR A 19 31.78 -6.26 15.71
CA THR A 19 31.35 -5.61 14.47
C THR A 19 31.30 -4.09 14.62
N LEU A 20 31.52 -3.36 13.52
CA LEU A 20 31.34 -1.89 13.52
C LEU A 20 29.86 -1.51 13.75
N GLU A 21 28.93 -2.33 13.30
CA GLU A 21 27.50 -2.11 13.47
C GLU A 21 27.09 -2.07 14.96
N SER A 22 27.72 -2.90 15.80
CA SER A 22 27.39 -2.97 17.22
C SER A 22 27.53 -1.62 17.92
N ARG A 23 28.52 -0.81 17.56
CA ARG A 23 28.75 0.50 18.18
C ARG A 23 27.59 1.44 18.03
N GLY A 24 26.96 1.46 16.85
CA GLY A 24 25.78 2.30 16.57
C GLY A 24 24.47 1.69 17.07
N ALA A 25 24.34 0.36 17.04
CA ALA A 25 23.10 -0.34 17.33
C ALA A 25 22.96 -0.79 18.79
N TYR A 26 24.03 -0.84 19.56
CA TYR A 26 23.98 -1.23 20.98
C TYR A 26 23.19 -0.23 21.85
N PRO A 27 23.37 1.09 21.72
CA PRO A 27 22.49 2.05 22.40
C PRO A 27 21.01 1.88 22.04
N GLU A 28 20.70 1.53 20.79
CA GLU A 28 19.33 1.26 20.37
C GLU A 28 18.76 -0.01 21.04
N LEU A 29 19.57 -1.06 21.19
CA LEU A 29 19.20 -2.24 21.99
C LEU A 29 18.83 -1.83 23.41
N MET A 30 19.68 -1.05 24.08
CA MET A 30 19.43 -0.60 25.45
C MET A 30 18.18 0.26 25.55
N ARG A 31 17.97 1.18 24.60
CA ARG A 31 16.75 1.99 24.53
C ARG A 31 15.49 1.13 24.44
N ARG A 32 15.51 0.10 23.60
CA ARG A 32 14.39 -0.83 23.42
C ARG A 32 14.13 -1.66 24.67
N LEU A 33 15.16 -2.18 25.32
CA LEU A 33 15.03 -2.94 26.56
C LEU A 33 14.39 -2.08 27.65
N LEU A 34 14.87 -0.84 27.81
CA LEU A 34 14.30 0.11 28.77
C LEU A 34 12.85 0.44 28.45
N ALA A 35 12.56 0.76 27.19
CA ALA A 35 11.20 1.13 26.75
C ALA A 35 10.17 -0.01 26.93
N GLN A 36 10.61 -1.26 26.93
CA GLN A 36 9.75 -2.43 27.14
C GLN A 36 9.71 -2.89 28.60
N THR A 37 10.53 -2.31 29.47
CA THR A 37 10.58 -2.69 30.88
C THR A 37 9.57 -1.86 31.70
N PRO A 38 8.59 -2.49 32.37
CA PRO A 38 7.65 -1.78 33.19
C PRO A 38 8.32 -0.94 34.29
N GLY A 39 7.77 0.26 34.53
CA GLY A 39 8.28 1.17 35.56
C GLY A 39 9.51 1.99 35.13
N ILE A 40 9.93 1.92 33.87
CA ILE A 40 10.99 2.78 33.32
C ILE A 40 10.36 3.91 32.50
N THR A 41 10.78 5.13 32.78
CA THR A 41 10.28 6.37 32.17
C THR A 41 11.42 7.33 31.83
N ASN A 42 11.12 8.45 31.17
CA ASN A 42 12.08 9.52 30.85
C ASN A 42 13.36 9.02 30.17
N ILE A 43 13.22 8.06 29.25
CA ILE A 43 14.33 7.43 28.55
C ILE A 43 14.91 8.42 27.53
N ASP A 44 16.18 8.79 27.70
CA ASP A 44 16.97 9.58 26.76
C ASP A 44 18.27 8.84 26.47
N ILE A 45 18.29 8.08 25.39
CA ILE A 45 19.47 7.35 24.88
C ILE A 45 19.72 7.76 23.45
N ARG A 46 20.91 8.24 23.18
CA ARG A 46 21.34 8.64 21.85
C ARG A 46 21.90 7.44 21.11
N ALA A 47 21.26 7.11 20.00
CA ALA A 47 21.68 6.03 19.11
C ALA A 47 22.18 6.60 17.76
N HIS A 48 22.97 5.81 17.05
CA HIS A 48 23.50 6.12 15.72
C HIS A 48 24.37 7.39 15.66
N GLU A 49 23.98 8.43 14.94
CA GLU A 49 24.79 9.64 14.73
C GLU A 49 24.96 10.51 15.99
N GLY A 50 24.11 10.34 16.99
CA GLY A 50 24.14 11.11 18.25
C GLY A 50 25.18 10.65 19.28
N ILE A 51 25.89 9.55 19.04
CA ILE A 51 26.79 8.89 20.01
C ILE A 51 28.03 9.75 20.37
N ALA A 52 28.48 10.63 19.50
CA ALA A 52 29.67 11.46 19.72
C ALA A 52 29.42 12.72 20.55
N ALA A 53 28.20 12.99 21.02
CA ALA A 53 27.92 14.19 21.80
C ALA A 53 28.45 14.04 23.25
N PRO A 54 29.01 15.12 23.84
CA PRO A 54 29.49 15.08 25.22
C PRO A 54 28.35 14.88 26.21
N GLY A 55 28.53 14.10 27.25
CA GLY A 55 27.54 13.80 28.28
C GLY A 55 27.48 12.31 28.61
N TRP A 56 26.39 11.89 29.26
CA TRP A 56 26.06 10.50 29.48
C TRP A 56 25.63 9.83 28.19
N ASP A 57 25.91 8.55 28.01
CA ASP A 57 25.42 7.79 26.85
C ASP A 57 23.90 7.58 26.90
N GLY A 58 23.35 7.63 28.11
CA GLY A 58 21.91 7.61 28.28
C GLY A 58 21.44 7.95 29.69
N THR A 59 20.17 8.32 29.81
CA THR A 59 19.50 8.55 31.11
C THR A 59 18.11 7.94 31.08
N ALA A 60 17.61 7.52 32.26
CA ALA A 60 16.23 7.09 32.44
C ALA A 60 15.84 7.21 33.93
N THR A 61 14.53 7.16 34.22
CA THR A 61 13.99 7.08 35.59
C THR A 61 13.36 5.71 35.79
N SER A 62 13.67 5.05 36.91
CA SER A 62 13.14 3.75 37.28
C SER A 62 12.30 3.82 38.56
N ASP A 63 11.09 3.25 38.54
CA ASP A 63 10.28 3.00 39.73
C ASP A 63 10.66 1.69 40.45
N GLY A 64 11.66 0.98 39.92
CA GLY A 64 12.09 -0.35 40.34
C GLY A 64 11.56 -1.43 39.40
N SER A 65 12.43 -2.29 38.90
CA SER A 65 12.13 -3.43 38.04
C SER A 65 12.95 -4.64 38.42
N SER A 66 12.74 -5.78 37.75
CA SER A 66 13.54 -7.00 37.95
C SER A 66 15.02 -6.81 37.60
N PHE A 67 15.34 -5.79 36.78
CA PHE A 67 16.69 -5.57 36.26
C PHE A 67 17.35 -4.31 36.83
N LEU A 68 16.56 -3.28 37.17
CA LEU A 68 17.08 -1.97 37.56
C LEU A 68 16.45 -1.51 38.86
N PRO A 69 17.27 -0.99 39.81
CA PRO A 69 16.77 -0.42 41.05
C PRO A 69 15.98 0.86 40.82
N LYS A 70 15.21 1.28 41.82
CA LYS A 70 14.46 2.53 41.81
C LYS A 70 15.37 3.74 41.93
N GLY A 71 15.23 4.72 41.02
CA GLY A 71 15.97 5.99 41.04
C GLY A 71 16.25 6.54 39.64
N GLU A 72 17.08 7.60 39.62
CA GLU A 72 17.57 8.21 38.38
C GLU A 72 18.79 7.44 37.86
N LEU A 73 18.68 6.92 36.65
CA LEU A 73 19.67 6.06 36.01
C LEU A 73 20.56 6.88 35.08
N ARG A 74 21.88 6.63 35.14
CA ARG A 74 22.89 7.23 34.28
C ARG A 74 23.70 6.12 33.62
N PHE A 75 23.62 6.04 32.30
CA PHE A 75 24.21 4.96 31.52
C PHE A 75 25.52 5.36 30.87
N GLU A 76 26.49 4.42 30.91
CA GLU A 76 27.68 4.40 30.06
C GLU A 76 27.72 3.04 29.33
N PHE A 77 28.05 3.08 28.04
CA PHE A 77 28.05 1.92 27.17
C PHE A 77 29.44 1.59 26.67
N GLY A 78 29.81 0.31 26.69
CA GLY A 78 31.10 -0.15 26.21
C GLY A 78 30.99 -1.40 25.34
N THR A 79 31.57 -1.37 24.12
CA THR A 79 31.72 -2.56 23.25
C THR A 79 33.15 -3.07 23.21
N ASN A 80 34.05 -2.49 24.00
CA ASN A 80 35.48 -2.79 24.03
C ASN A 80 35.74 -4.19 24.58
N ARG A 81 36.78 -4.89 24.06
CA ARG A 81 37.18 -6.21 24.56
C ARG A 81 37.60 -6.21 26.04
N GLN A 82 38.17 -5.11 26.49
CA GLN A 82 38.56 -4.93 27.90
C GLN A 82 37.45 -4.21 28.67
N SER A 83 36.35 -4.93 28.93
CA SER A 83 35.13 -4.36 29.55
C SER A 83 35.42 -3.71 30.89
N LYS A 84 36.21 -4.36 31.77
CA LYS A 84 36.59 -3.80 33.08
C LYS A 84 37.36 -2.48 32.95
N SER A 85 38.36 -2.43 32.07
CA SER A 85 39.16 -1.21 31.87
C SER A 85 38.31 -0.05 31.37
N LYS A 86 37.34 -0.33 30.45
CA LYS A 86 36.40 0.69 29.96
C LYS A 86 35.42 1.13 31.06
N ALA A 87 34.90 0.20 31.84
CA ALA A 87 34.01 0.52 32.96
C ALA A 87 34.74 1.37 34.04
N ASP A 88 36.01 1.05 34.34
CA ASP A 88 36.81 1.84 35.26
C ASP A 88 37.10 3.25 34.75
N GLU A 89 37.41 3.40 33.48
CA GLU A 89 37.62 4.70 32.83
C GLU A 89 36.37 5.58 32.94
N ASP A 90 35.18 5.04 32.52
CA ASP A 90 33.95 5.78 32.53
C ASP A 90 33.47 6.11 33.95
N TYR A 91 33.56 5.13 34.86
CA TYR A 91 33.20 5.36 36.25
C TYR A 91 34.07 6.46 36.89
N ASN A 92 35.39 6.37 36.76
CA ASN A 92 36.32 7.35 37.34
C ASN A 92 36.12 8.75 36.77
N LYS A 93 35.88 8.84 35.46
CA LYS A 93 35.54 10.09 34.77
C LYS A 93 34.30 10.75 35.37
N ARG A 94 33.24 9.98 35.62
CA ARG A 94 31.98 10.48 36.17
C ARG A 94 32.07 10.76 37.67
N ALA A 95 32.68 9.87 38.43
CA ALA A 95 32.87 10.05 39.86
C ALA A 95 33.72 11.31 40.21
N ALA A 96 34.68 11.66 39.34
CA ALA A 96 35.48 12.87 39.51
C ALA A 96 34.65 14.18 39.34
N GLN A 97 33.51 14.12 38.67
CA GLN A 97 32.62 15.27 38.47
C GLN A 97 31.65 15.49 39.65
N ILE A 98 31.58 14.55 40.60
CA ILE A 98 30.67 14.56 41.73
C ILE A 98 31.33 15.10 42.99
N ALA A 99 30.86 16.25 43.46
CA ALA A 99 31.29 16.80 44.74
C ALA A 99 30.49 16.16 45.89
N GLY A 100 30.99 15.05 46.44
CA GLY A 100 30.34 14.31 47.53
C GLY A 100 29.68 13.02 47.02
N LYS A 101 28.42 12.76 47.41
CA LYS A 101 27.63 11.59 46.99
C LYS A 101 26.48 12.05 46.11
N SER A 102 26.23 11.36 44.99
CA SER A 102 25.06 11.54 44.11
C SER A 102 23.97 10.58 44.52
N ASP A 103 22.69 11.03 44.37
CA ASP A 103 21.52 10.18 44.50
C ASP A 103 21.19 9.40 43.21
N GLU A 104 22.00 9.62 42.16
CA GLU A 104 21.85 8.92 40.88
C GLU A 104 22.49 7.52 40.93
N ILE A 105 22.00 6.64 40.07
CA ILE A 105 22.47 5.28 39.90
C ILE A 105 23.36 5.23 38.65
N PHE A 106 24.61 4.81 38.82
CA PHE A 106 25.51 4.59 37.70
C PHE A 106 25.26 3.19 37.10
N VAL A 107 25.06 3.12 35.80
CA VAL A 107 24.83 1.86 35.07
C VAL A 107 25.87 1.73 33.95
N PHE A 108 26.74 0.75 34.05
CA PHE A 108 27.61 0.37 32.94
C PHE A 108 27.02 -0.86 32.25
N ALA A 109 26.89 -0.81 30.92
CA ALA A 109 26.36 -1.92 30.16
C ALA A 109 27.26 -2.24 28.96
N THR A 110 27.52 -3.55 28.78
CA THR A 110 28.34 -4.08 27.69
C THR A 110 27.72 -5.36 27.12
N PRO A 111 27.68 -5.52 25.78
CA PRO A 111 27.30 -6.79 25.18
C PRO A 111 28.40 -7.86 25.24
N ARG A 112 29.53 -7.59 25.93
CA ARG A 112 30.62 -8.52 26.15
C ARG A 112 30.37 -9.46 27.32
N ASN A 113 30.92 -10.67 27.23
CA ASN A 113 31.04 -11.54 28.38
C ASN A 113 32.04 -10.94 29.38
N TRP A 114 31.59 -10.74 30.62
CA TRP A 114 32.42 -10.19 31.68
C TRP A 114 32.04 -10.81 33.02
N SER A 115 32.71 -11.91 33.37
CA SER A 115 32.45 -12.70 34.59
C SER A 115 32.61 -11.94 35.91
N GLY A 116 33.40 -10.87 35.95
CA GLY A 116 33.61 -10.02 37.14
C GLY A 116 32.67 -8.80 37.21
N ALA A 117 31.63 -8.71 36.40
CA ALA A 117 30.76 -7.53 36.34
C ALA A 117 30.04 -7.24 37.66
N ALA A 118 29.49 -8.27 38.31
CA ALA A 118 28.76 -8.14 39.57
C ALA A 118 29.70 -7.70 40.74
N GLU A 119 30.85 -8.36 40.86
CA GLU A 119 31.87 -8.01 41.89
C GLU A 119 32.39 -6.58 41.70
N TRP A 120 32.60 -6.16 40.45
CA TRP A 120 32.98 -4.80 40.12
C TRP A 120 31.92 -3.79 40.53
N ALA A 121 30.65 -4.04 40.24
CA ALA A 121 29.55 -3.16 40.58
C ALA A 121 29.42 -3.02 42.12
N GLU A 122 29.54 -4.12 42.86
CA GLU A 122 29.52 -4.13 44.32
C GLU A 122 30.69 -3.33 44.90
N GLN A 123 31.91 -3.55 44.40
CA GLN A 123 33.11 -2.79 44.82
C GLN A 123 32.93 -1.29 44.56
N ARG A 124 32.44 -0.88 43.39
CA ARG A 124 32.20 0.52 43.06
C ARG A 124 31.05 1.15 43.86
N SER A 125 30.03 0.38 44.17
CA SER A 125 28.95 0.84 45.07
C SER A 125 29.47 1.14 46.48
N SER A 126 30.43 0.37 46.97
CA SER A 126 31.03 0.58 48.30
C SER A 126 31.83 1.90 48.42
N GLU A 127 32.23 2.51 47.32
CA GLU A 127 32.90 3.83 47.29
C GLU A 127 31.94 4.99 47.61
N ASN A 128 30.61 4.74 47.63
CA ASN A 128 29.56 5.72 47.97
C ASN A 128 29.58 7.02 47.14
N LYS A 129 30.02 6.96 45.88
CA LYS A 129 29.99 8.09 44.95
C LYS A 129 28.62 8.25 44.33
N PHE A 130 27.96 7.15 44.00
CA PHE A 130 26.61 7.07 43.49
C PHE A 130 25.67 6.41 44.51
N ALA A 131 24.37 6.50 44.33
CA ALA A 131 23.39 5.79 45.15
C ALA A 131 23.61 4.28 45.09
N SER A 132 23.83 3.74 43.91
CA SER A 132 24.31 2.39 43.61
C SER A 132 25.00 2.35 42.24
N VAL A 133 25.73 1.27 42.01
CA VAL A 133 26.38 0.98 40.73
C VAL A 133 25.87 -0.36 40.21
N GLU A 134 25.46 -0.38 38.96
CA GLU A 134 24.99 -1.58 38.26
C GLU A 134 25.89 -1.88 37.07
N ALA A 135 26.13 -3.17 36.80
CA ALA A 135 26.86 -3.62 35.63
C ALA A 135 26.07 -4.70 34.87
N PHE A 136 25.89 -4.50 33.58
CA PHE A 136 25.27 -5.47 32.67
C PHE A 136 26.31 -6.00 31.71
N ASP A 137 26.54 -7.30 31.76
CA ASP A 137 27.31 -8.06 30.79
C ASP A 137 26.37 -8.82 29.83
N ALA A 138 26.91 -9.57 28.87
CA ALA A 138 26.16 -10.33 27.90
C ALA A 138 25.15 -11.31 28.53
N HIS A 139 25.51 -11.96 29.65
CA HIS A 139 24.59 -12.91 30.30
C HIS A 139 23.43 -12.22 31.00
N ARG A 140 23.67 -11.09 31.65
CA ARG A 140 22.61 -10.30 32.29
C ARG A 140 21.68 -9.67 31.24
N LEU A 141 22.24 -9.26 30.09
CA LEU A 141 21.47 -8.78 28.95
C LEU A 141 20.65 -9.90 28.30
N GLU A 142 21.18 -11.13 28.18
CA GLU A 142 20.39 -12.27 27.71
C GLU A 142 19.18 -12.54 28.62
N GLY A 143 19.35 -12.52 29.94
CA GLY A 143 18.25 -12.64 30.89
C GLY A 143 17.19 -11.53 30.70
N TRP A 144 17.62 -10.31 30.41
CA TRP A 144 16.72 -9.20 30.12
C TRP A 144 15.97 -9.39 28.80
N LEU A 145 16.66 -9.83 27.75
CA LEU A 145 16.06 -10.17 26.45
C LEU A 145 15.01 -11.27 26.58
N GLN A 146 15.25 -12.30 27.42
CA GLN A 146 14.28 -13.37 27.65
C GLN A 146 12.95 -12.88 28.23
N SER A 147 12.98 -11.78 29.01
CA SER A 147 11.78 -11.14 29.54
C SER A 147 11.19 -10.04 28.66
N THR A 148 11.85 -9.72 27.53
CA THR A 148 11.36 -8.75 26.54
C THR A 148 11.30 -9.37 25.13
N PRO A 149 10.35 -10.26 24.85
CA PRO A 149 10.32 -11.10 23.64
C PRO A 149 10.41 -10.30 22.34
N ALA A 150 9.72 -9.17 22.22
CA ALA A 150 9.75 -8.36 20.99
C ALA A 150 11.15 -7.81 20.69
N VAL A 151 11.89 -7.37 21.71
CA VAL A 151 13.29 -6.93 21.57
C VAL A 151 14.20 -8.09 21.25
N HIS A 152 13.95 -9.25 21.86
CA HIS A 152 14.72 -10.47 21.61
C HIS A 152 14.59 -10.94 20.15
N TYR A 153 13.36 -10.91 19.60
CA TYR A 153 13.12 -11.20 18.19
C TYR A 153 13.81 -10.18 17.27
N TRP A 154 13.65 -8.89 17.55
CA TRP A 154 14.31 -7.83 16.79
C TRP A 154 15.84 -7.99 16.77
N LEU A 155 16.46 -8.26 17.93
CA LEU A 155 17.90 -8.45 18.00
C LEU A 155 18.33 -9.71 17.25
N SER A 156 17.60 -10.81 17.39
CA SER A 156 17.90 -12.08 16.71
C SER A 156 17.88 -11.92 15.18
N GLU A 157 16.88 -11.23 14.65
CA GLU A 157 16.80 -10.89 13.23
C GLU A 157 18.01 -10.04 12.79
N LYS A 158 18.36 -9.02 13.58
CA LYS A 158 19.50 -8.14 13.32
C LYS A 158 20.85 -8.89 13.32
N LEU A 159 20.96 -9.91 14.13
CA LEU A 159 22.14 -10.80 14.19
C LEU A 159 22.13 -11.91 13.12
N GLY A 160 21.21 -11.85 12.16
CA GLY A 160 21.10 -12.83 11.10
C GLY A 160 20.56 -14.20 11.56
N LYS A 161 19.86 -14.25 12.69
CA LYS A 161 19.16 -15.43 13.21
C LYS A 161 17.66 -15.29 12.94
N PRO A 162 17.14 -15.62 11.73
CA PRO A 162 15.72 -15.53 11.47
C PRO A 162 14.96 -16.48 12.39
N VAL A 163 14.03 -15.93 13.14
CA VAL A 163 13.20 -16.73 14.04
C VAL A 163 12.02 -17.25 13.24
N SER A 164 11.88 -18.57 13.15
CA SER A 164 10.78 -19.18 12.42
C SER A 164 9.42 -18.83 13.04
N GLY A 165 8.52 -18.32 12.22
CA GLY A 165 7.11 -18.17 12.56
C GLY A 165 6.70 -16.85 13.22
N ALA A 166 7.64 -15.96 13.59
CA ALA A 166 7.31 -14.62 14.04
C ALA A 166 8.43 -13.63 13.69
N GLN A 167 8.08 -12.36 13.50
CA GLN A 167 9.01 -11.26 13.24
C GLN A 167 8.39 -9.95 13.71
N THR A 168 9.22 -8.91 13.89
CA THR A 168 8.69 -7.58 14.20
C THR A 168 7.92 -7.02 13.00
N LEU A 169 6.93 -6.16 13.27
CA LEU A 169 6.18 -5.51 12.19
C LEU A 169 7.08 -4.64 11.32
N THR A 170 8.11 -4.03 11.90
CA THR A 170 9.14 -3.26 11.18
C THR A 170 9.97 -4.16 10.26
N SER A 171 10.45 -5.32 10.74
CA SER A 171 11.22 -6.26 9.92
C SER A 171 10.39 -6.84 8.78
N TRP A 172 9.12 -7.14 9.05
CA TRP A 172 8.19 -7.54 8.00
C TRP A 172 8.13 -6.49 6.88
N TRP A 173 7.98 -5.21 7.26
CA TRP A 173 7.90 -4.11 6.30
C TRP A 173 9.19 -3.92 5.51
N GLU A 174 10.35 -3.95 6.18
CA GLU A 174 11.64 -3.81 5.50
C GLU A 174 11.88 -4.95 4.51
N GLY A 175 11.55 -6.18 4.87
CA GLY A 175 11.60 -7.32 3.97
C GLY A 175 10.62 -7.19 2.80
N PHE A 176 9.41 -6.71 3.07
CA PHE A 176 8.39 -6.49 2.05
C PHE A 176 8.80 -5.41 1.05
N ARG A 177 9.13 -4.19 1.52
CA ARG A 177 9.54 -3.08 0.65
C ARG A 177 10.90 -3.32 0.01
N GLY A 178 11.75 -4.15 0.64
CA GLY A 178 13.02 -4.59 0.08
C GLY A 178 12.90 -5.23 -1.29
N ASN A 179 11.76 -5.89 -1.55
CA ASN A 179 11.43 -6.52 -2.82
C ASN A 179 10.80 -5.57 -3.86
N CYS A 180 10.80 -4.26 -3.61
CA CYS A 180 10.23 -3.25 -4.50
C CYS A 180 11.31 -2.35 -5.11
N THR A 181 11.12 -1.94 -6.37
CA THR A 181 11.98 -0.98 -7.07
C THR A 181 11.91 0.41 -6.45
N ILE A 182 10.75 0.77 -5.90
CA ILE A 182 10.49 2.03 -5.20
C ILE A 182 10.42 1.73 -3.71
N LYS A 183 11.21 2.44 -2.90
CA LYS A 183 11.21 2.28 -1.44
C LYS A 183 10.10 3.12 -0.82
N VAL A 184 8.86 2.69 -1.03
CA VAL A 184 7.66 3.36 -0.55
C VAL A 184 7.74 3.55 0.98
N PRO A 185 7.51 4.75 1.54
CA PRO A 185 7.46 4.95 2.99
C PRO A 185 6.17 4.35 3.57
N SER A 186 6.21 3.86 4.82
CA SER A 186 5.02 3.28 5.47
C SER A 186 3.86 4.27 5.57
N ALA A 187 4.14 5.57 5.74
CA ALA A 187 3.16 6.65 5.77
C ALA A 187 2.23 6.66 4.53
N PHE A 188 2.68 6.13 3.39
CA PHE A 188 1.88 5.96 2.17
C PHE A 188 0.56 5.20 2.43
N HIS A 189 0.56 4.27 3.37
CA HIS A 189 -0.62 3.49 3.74
C HIS A 189 -1.54 4.17 4.75
N ALA A 190 -1.13 5.30 5.32
CA ALA A 190 -1.91 6.06 6.30
C ALA A 190 -2.55 7.33 5.74
N VAL A 191 -2.10 7.83 4.56
CA VAL A 191 -2.63 9.08 3.99
C VAL A 191 -4.13 8.98 3.67
N GLY A 192 -4.90 9.92 4.20
CA GLY A 192 -6.37 9.92 4.10
C GLY A 192 -7.06 8.91 5.02
N ARG A 193 -6.33 8.34 6.00
CA ARG A 193 -6.80 7.32 6.96
C ARG A 193 -6.51 7.69 8.42
N GLU A 194 -6.38 8.97 8.71
CA GLU A 194 -5.99 9.49 10.03
C GLU A 194 -7.03 9.15 11.12
N LYS A 195 -8.31 9.04 10.73
CA LYS A 195 -9.40 8.62 11.64
C LYS A 195 -9.23 7.15 12.06
N GLU A 196 -8.92 6.31 11.08
CA GLU A 196 -8.69 4.88 11.26
C GLU A 196 -7.44 4.63 12.09
N SER A 197 -6.37 5.42 11.89
CA SER A 197 -5.14 5.39 12.70
C SER A 197 -5.42 5.69 14.17
N LYS A 198 -6.12 6.79 14.44
CA LYS A 198 -6.54 7.14 15.81
C LYS A 198 -7.45 6.08 16.42
N ARG A 199 -8.36 5.51 15.61
CA ARG A 199 -9.28 4.46 16.06
C ARG A 199 -8.54 3.17 16.43
N LEU A 200 -7.53 2.77 15.65
CA LEU A 200 -6.70 1.59 15.95
C LEU A 200 -6.02 1.75 17.32
N VAL A 201 -5.33 2.87 17.54
CA VAL A 201 -4.62 3.13 18.81
C VAL A 201 -5.60 3.18 20.01
N GLN A 202 -6.76 3.80 19.81
CA GLN A 202 -7.79 3.85 20.82
C GLN A 202 -8.30 2.44 21.22
N LEU A 203 -8.53 1.57 20.24
CA LEU A 203 -8.96 0.18 20.48
C LEU A 203 -7.85 -0.68 21.11
N LEU A 204 -6.58 -0.40 20.83
CA LEU A 204 -5.46 -1.09 21.49
C LEU A 204 -5.32 -0.74 22.97
N ARG A 205 -5.77 0.45 23.38
CA ARG A 205 -5.84 0.82 24.80
C ARG A 205 -7.03 0.20 25.52
N ASP A 206 -8.08 -0.19 24.79
CA ASP A 206 -9.25 -0.86 25.33
C ASP A 206 -9.04 -2.38 25.36
N GLU A 207 -8.92 -2.94 26.58
CA GLU A 207 -8.68 -4.37 26.79
C GLU A 207 -9.82 -5.29 26.33
N LYS A 208 -11.02 -4.76 26.21
CA LYS A 208 -12.21 -5.55 25.88
C LYS A 208 -12.30 -5.92 24.42
N ASN A 209 -11.83 -5.05 23.55
CA ASN A 209 -12.00 -5.15 22.11
C ASN A 209 -10.75 -5.68 21.41
N VAL A 210 -10.96 -6.37 20.28
CA VAL A 210 -9.91 -6.79 19.35
C VAL A 210 -10.09 -6.00 18.06
N PRO A 211 -9.20 -5.06 17.71
CA PRO A 211 -9.29 -4.38 16.44
C PRO A 211 -9.10 -5.36 15.27
N ALA A 212 -9.96 -5.25 14.26
CA ALA A 212 -9.89 -5.99 13.01
C ALA A 212 -9.76 -4.99 11.85
N VAL A 213 -8.54 -4.78 11.37
CA VAL A 213 -8.25 -3.88 10.26
C VAL A 213 -8.52 -4.60 8.96
N GLN A 214 -9.46 -4.08 8.17
CA GLN A 214 -9.90 -4.67 6.92
C GLN A 214 -9.54 -3.79 5.73
N ALA A 215 -8.91 -4.38 4.72
CA ALA A 215 -8.56 -3.75 3.45
C ALA A 215 -8.84 -4.69 2.29
N THR A 216 -8.88 -4.18 1.06
CA THR A 216 -8.95 -4.99 -0.16
C THR A 216 -7.77 -5.97 -0.28
N TRP A 217 -6.61 -5.57 0.23
CA TRP A 217 -5.39 -6.34 0.24
C TRP A 217 -4.81 -6.43 1.66
N ARG A 218 -4.59 -7.65 2.15
CA ARG A 218 -4.16 -7.89 3.55
C ARG A 218 -2.86 -7.18 3.91
N ASN A 219 -1.90 -7.09 2.98
CA ASN A 219 -0.63 -6.39 3.23
C ASN A 219 -0.82 -4.87 3.34
N ASP A 220 -1.87 -4.28 2.72
CA ASP A 220 -2.23 -2.87 2.95
C ASP A 220 -2.68 -2.65 4.40
N ALA A 221 -3.46 -3.57 4.97
CA ALA A 221 -3.85 -3.52 6.37
C ALA A 221 -2.66 -3.64 7.33
N LEU A 222 -1.68 -4.52 7.01
CA LEU A 222 -0.44 -4.64 7.79
C LEU A 222 0.42 -3.36 7.72
N ALA A 223 0.64 -2.84 6.52
CA ALA A 223 1.43 -1.62 6.33
C ALA A 223 0.75 -0.40 6.96
N PHE A 224 -0.59 -0.35 6.94
CA PHE A 224 -1.35 0.65 7.67
C PHE A 224 -1.15 0.53 9.18
N CYS A 225 -1.18 -0.68 9.76
CA CYS A 225 -0.90 -0.87 11.19
C CYS A 225 0.49 -0.34 11.56
N LEU A 226 1.51 -0.63 10.74
CA LEU A 226 2.85 -0.08 10.92
C LEU A 226 2.84 1.45 10.92
N ALA A 227 2.25 2.06 9.89
CA ALA A 227 2.22 3.51 9.74
C ALA A 227 1.48 4.19 10.91
N ALA A 228 0.32 3.67 11.28
CA ALA A 228 -0.49 4.18 12.37
C ALA A 228 0.22 4.11 13.72
N LEU A 229 0.88 2.98 14.04
CA LEU A 229 1.63 2.82 15.28
C LEU A 229 2.91 3.66 15.30
N ASN A 230 3.61 3.74 14.18
CA ASN A 230 4.83 4.55 14.08
C ASN A 230 4.57 6.05 14.32
N GLU A 231 3.44 6.55 13.85
CA GLU A 231 3.05 7.96 14.00
C GLU A 231 2.53 8.28 15.41
N THR A 232 1.78 7.35 16.01
CA THR A 232 0.96 7.66 17.20
C THR A 232 1.42 6.97 18.47
N ASP A 233 2.12 5.83 18.39
CA ASP A 233 2.55 5.03 19.56
C ASP A 233 3.74 4.13 19.20
N SER A 234 4.93 4.72 19.13
CA SER A 234 6.17 3.99 18.78
C SER A 234 6.51 2.87 19.78
N ALA A 235 6.17 3.03 21.05
CA ALA A 235 6.37 1.99 22.07
C ALA A 235 5.46 0.78 21.81
N ALA A 236 4.23 0.99 21.35
CA ALA A 236 3.37 -0.10 20.91
C ALA A 236 3.91 -0.79 19.67
N LEU A 237 4.46 -0.03 18.70
CA LEU A 237 5.10 -0.60 17.51
C LEU A 237 6.25 -1.55 17.88
N GLU A 238 7.12 -1.15 18.81
CA GLU A 238 8.25 -1.97 19.24
C GLU A 238 7.84 -3.27 19.93
N ARG A 239 6.60 -3.36 20.46
CA ARG A 239 6.02 -4.59 21.04
C ARG A 239 5.18 -5.38 20.06
N THR A 240 5.11 -4.95 18.79
CA THR A 240 4.26 -5.58 17.78
C THR A 240 5.00 -6.67 17.01
N LEU A 241 4.48 -7.88 17.07
CA LEU A 241 4.97 -9.05 16.33
C LEU A 241 3.94 -9.54 15.33
N VAL A 242 4.40 -9.81 14.11
CA VAL A 242 3.66 -10.53 13.07
C VAL A 242 3.93 -12.02 13.25
N VAL A 243 2.88 -12.82 13.42
CA VAL A 243 2.98 -14.25 13.72
C VAL A 243 2.42 -15.06 12.58
N SER A 244 3.22 -15.92 11.95
CA SER A 244 2.87 -16.62 10.71
C SER A 244 2.45 -18.10 10.92
N ASN A 245 2.67 -18.67 12.10
CA ASN A 245 2.26 -20.05 12.39
C ASN A 245 1.76 -20.25 13.84
N LYS A 246 1.13 -21.41 14.07
CA LYS A 246 0.51 -21.76 15.37
C LYS A 246 1.55 -22.00 16.46
N GLU A 247 2.69 -22.58 16.13
CA GLU A 247 3.74 -22.92 17.09
C GLU A 247 4.32 -21.64 17.73
N ALA A 248 4.68 -20.65 16.90
CA ALA A 248 5.13 -19.35 17.38
C ALA A 248 4.02 -18.61 18.16
N TRP A 249 2.76 -18.75 17.73
CA TRP A 249 1.62 -18.17 18.44
C TRP A 249 1.52 -18.69 19.86
N TYR A 250 1.52 -20.03 20.07
CA TYR A 250 1.42 -20.62 21.40
C TYR A 250 2.62 -20.25 22.27
N HIS A 251 3.82 -20.23 21.71
CA HIS A 251 5.01 -19.81 22.43
C HIS A 251 4.88 -18.36 22.93
N LEU A 252 4.51 -17.43 22.05
CA LEU A 252 4.38 -16.01 22.39
C LEU A 252 3.17 -15.74 23.30
N ALA A 253 2.04 -16.40 23.06
CA ALA A 253 0.83 -16.19 23.84
C ALA A 253 0.96 -16.67 25.31
N THR A 254 1.99 -17.45 25.64
CA THR A 254 2.28 -17.89 27.02
C THR A 254 3.32 -17.01 27.73
N GLN A 255 3.87 -16.01 27.06
CA GLN A 255 4.80 -15.06 27.69
C GLN A 255 4.08 -14.17 28.70
N THR A 256 4.81 -13.68 29.70
CA THR A 256 4.28 -12.81 30.75
C THR A 256 4.24 -11.35 30.33
N GLU A 257 5.17 -10.92 29.46
CA GLU A 257 5.24 -9.56 28.98
C GLU A 257 4.16 -9.26 27.93
N SER A 258 3.51 -8.10 28.04
CA SER A 258 2.42 -7.70 27.16
C SER A 258 2.91 -7.41 25.74
N LEU A 259 2.51 -8.23 24.79
CA LEU A 259 2.80 -8.09 23.36
C LEU A 259 1.58 -7.57 22.58
N ILE A 260 1.82 -7.02 21.40
CA ILE A 260 0.82 -6.83 20.36
C ILE A 260 1.09 -7.85 19.26
N MET A 261 0.14 -8.76 19.02
CA MET A 261 0.33 -9.87 18.08
C MET A 261 -0.61 -9.75 16.89
N ILE A 262 -0.06 -9.89 15.68
CA ILE A 262 -0.81 -9.88 14.42
C ILE A 262 -0.71 -11.28 13.78
N PRO A 263 -1.73 -12.15 13.94
CA PRO A 263 -1.70 -13.48 13.32
C PRO A 263 -1.97 -13.41 11.82
N LEU A 264 -1.13 -14.08 11.02
CA LEU A 264 -1.28 -14.25 9.56
C LEU A 264 -1.70 -15.68 9.17
N PHE A 265 -2.14 -16.50 10.13
CA PHE A 265 -2.61 -17.86 9.92
C PHE A 265 -4.07 -17.98 10.37
N GLU A 266 -4.73 -19.04 9.93
CA GLU A 266 -6.13 -19.29 10.29
C GLU A 266 -6.29 -19.88 11.69
N GLY A 267 -7.32 -19.43 12.40
CA GLY A 267 -7.77 -20.00 13.68
C GLY A 267 -6.84 -19.75 14.87
N PRO A 268 -6.28 -18.52 15.05
CA PRO A 268 -5.53 -18.21 16.26
C PRO A 268 -6.42 -18.32 17.50
N ASP A 269 -5.87 -18.87 18.59
CA ASP A 269 -6.55 -18.85 19.89
C ASP A 269 -6.41 -17.45 20.53
N ILE A 270 -7.35 -16.57 20.18
CA ILE A 270 -7.38 -15.19 20.68
C ILE A 270 -7.60 -15.16 22.21
N GLY A 271 -8.35 -16.12 22.73
CA GLY A 271 -8.63 -16.25 24.17
C GLY A 271 -7.36 -16.46 24.98
N LEU A 272 -6.45 -17.31 24.48
CA LEU A 272 -5.17 -17.57 25.14
C LEU A 272 -4.31 -16.28 25.21
N GLY A 273 -4.20 -15.54 24.11
CA GLY A 273 -3.46 -14.28 24.10
C GLY A 273 -4.04 -13.24 25.07
N LYS A 274 -5.36 -13.04 25.06
CA LYS A 274 -6.05 -12.11 25.96
C LYS A 274 -5.90 -12.49 27.45
N LYS A 275 -5.91 -13.77 27.76
CA LYS A 275 -5.74 -14.26 29.15
C LYS A 275 -4.39 -13.83 29.74
N ASN A 276 -3.36 -13.72 28.90
CA ASN A 276 -2.02 -13.29 29.31
C ASN A 276 -1.74 -11.82 29.00
N HIS A 277 -2.78 -10.97 28.93
CA HIS A 277 -2.70 -9.52 28.74
C HIS A 277 -2.08 -9.05 27.40
N HIS A 278 -1.97 -9.94 26.41
CA HIS A 278 -1.55 -9.54 25.08
C HIS A 278 -2.65 -8.78 24.34
N ARG A 279 -2.28 -7.86 23.47
CA ARG A 279 -3.16 -7.22 22.49
C ARG A 279 -3.08 -7.95 21.17
N ILE A 280 -4.19 -8.02 20.47
CA ILE A 280 -4.27 -8.73 19.18
C ILE A 280 -4.87 -7.77 18.17
N ILE A 281 -4.20 -7.63 17.02
CA ILE A 281 -4.73 -6.96 15.85
C ILE A 281 -5.01 -8.04 14.81
N ARG A 282 -6.25 -8.11 14.33
CA ARG A 282 -6.57 -8.94 13.17
C ARG A 282 -6.42 -8.11 11.89
N VAL A 283 -5.78 -8.67 10.89
CA VAL A 283 -5.72 -8.09 9.54
C VAL A 283 -6.53 -8.98 8.61
N LEU A 284 -7.49 -8.36 7.91
CA LEU A 284 -8.51 -9.05 7.13
C LEU A 284 -8.49 -8.55 5.68
N ASP A 285 -8.78 -9.43 4.74
CA ASP A 285 -9.15 -9.04 3.39
C ASP A 285 -10.68 -8.80 3.27
N GLU A 286 -11.15 -8.35 2.12
CA GLU A 286 -12.58 -8.04 1.92
C GLU A 286 -13.52 -9.25 2.05
N ARG A 287 -13.02 -10.47 1.90
CA ARG A 287 -13.82 -11.72 1.98
C ARG A 287 -13.98 -12.23 3.39
N GLU A 288 -13.09 -11.78 4.28
CA GLU A 288 -13.12 -12.15 5.68
C GLU A 288 -14.05 -11.22 6.46
N SER A 289 -14.78 -11.74 7.41
CA SER A 289 -15.59 -10.94 8.32
C SER A 289 -14.97 -10.85 9.71
N ALA A 290 -15.14 -9.72 10.36
CA ALA A 290 -14.80 -9.58 11.76
C ALA A 290 -15.67 -10.57 12.58
N ARG A 291 -15.02 -11.50 13.29
CA ARG A 291 -15.72 -12.47 14.15
C ARG A 291 -16.24 -11.77 15.42
N ASN A 292 -17.19 -12.38 16.10
CA ASN A 292 -17.73 -11.90 17.38
C ASN A 292 -16.60 -11.51 18.34
N GLY A 293 -16.70 -10.33 18.96
CA GLY A 293 -15.69 -9.75 19.86
C GLY A 293 -14.56 -8.96 19.16
N SER A 294 -14.61 -8.83 17.84
CA SER A 294 -13.72 -7.95 17.10
C SER A 294 -14.45 -6.68 16.62
N VAL A 295 -13.76 -5.54 16.66
CA VAL A 295 -14.26 -4.25 16.14
C VAL A 295 -13.60 -3.97 14.80
N ALA A 296 -14.41 -3.94 13.74
CA ALA A 296 -13.92 -3.69 12.39
C ALA A 296 -13.46 -2.22 12.22
N ILE A 297 -12.32 -2.08 11.54
CA ILE A 297 -11.79 -0.82 11.01
C ILE A 297 -11.63 -1.03 9.51
N ASN A 298 -12.62 -0.55 8.75
CA ASN A 298 -12.59 -0.65 7.28
C ASN A 298 -11.74 0.48 6.72
N LEU A 299 -10.64 0.15 6.05
CA LEU A 299 -9.75 1.16 5.49
C LEU A 299 -10.38 1.79 4.25
N PRO A 300 -10.56 3.12 4.22
CA PRO A 300 -10.90 3.82 2.99
C PRO A 300 -9.73 3.77 1.99
N LYS A 301 -10.02 4.12 0.74
CA LYS A 301 -8.96 4.29 -0.26
C LYS A 301 -8.03 5.44 0.13
N ILE A 302 -6.73 5.27 -0.08
CA ILE A 302 -5.72 6.29 0.19
C ILE A 302 -6.02 7.60 -0.56
N ASP A 303 -5.56 8.72 -0.01
CA ASP A 303 -5.62 10.01 -0.71
C ASP A 303 -4.62 10.03 -1.87
N ARG A 304 -5.11 10.37 -3.08
CA ARG A 304 -4.30 10.33 -4.30
C ARG A 304 -3.19 11.39 -4.30
N ILE A 305 -3.52 12.61 -3.90
CA ILE A 305 -2.58 13.74 -3.98
C ILE A 305 -1.46 13.54 -2.94
N ALA A 306 -1.83 13.27 -1.69
CA ALA A 306 -0.86 13.05 -0.63
C ALA A 306 0.02 11.81 -0.88
N SER A 307 -0.53 10.74 -1.45
CA SER A 307 0.27 9.56 -1.81
C SER A 307 1.23 9.82 -2.97
N ALA A 308 0.84 10.66 -3.97
CA ALA A 308 1.75 11.08 -5.03
C ALA A 308 2.93 11.90 -4.50
N GLU A 309 2.69 12.80 -3.53
CA GLU A 309 3.78 13.57 -2.89
C GLU A 309 4.78 12.64 -2.17
N LEU A 310 4.31 11.61 -1.46
CA LEU A 310 5.19 10.63 -0.83
C LEU A 310 6.01 9.82 -1.84
N LEU A 311 5.46 9.50 -3.01
CA LEU A 311 6.23 8.85 -4.08
C LEU A 311 7.30 9.78 -4.67
N LYS A 312 7.02 11.07 -4.82
CA LYS A 312 8.02 12.06 -5.24
C LYS A 312 9.16 12.18 -4.24
N LEU A 313 8.86 12.18 -2.93
CA LEU A 313 9.88 12.14 -1.88
C LEU A 313 10.73 10.86 -1.95
N ALA A 314 10.16 9.76 -2.43
CA ALA A 314 10.86 8.52 -2.74
C ALA A 314 11.58 8.54 -4.12
N GLN A 315 11.79 9.74 -4.70
CA GLN A 315 12.51 9.99 -5.96
C GLN A 315 11.82 9.42 -7.22
N VAL A 316 10.50 9.27 -7.19
CA VAL A 316 9.71 8.92 -8.38
C VAL A 316 9.41 10.19 -9.19
N ASP A 317 9.53 10.10 -10.53
CA ASP A 317 9.16 11.20 -11.43
C ASP A 317 7.72 11.67 -11.20
N TYR A 318 7.45 12.96 -11.45
CA TYR A 318 6.16 13.59 -11.18
C TYR A 318 4.98 12.89 -11.85
N LEU A 319 5.09 12.59 -13.15
CA LEU A 319 4.00 11.97 -13.93
C LEU A 319 3.79 10.53 -13.50
N GLU A 320 4.88 9.79 -13.28
CA GLU A 320 4.82 8.41 -12.82
C GLU A 320 4.30 8.32 -11.37
N ALA A 321 4.65 9.25 -10.50
CA ALA A 321 4.12 9.32 -9.12
C ALA A 321 2.59 9.51 -9.11
N ASP A 322 2.06 10.39 -9.95
CA ASP A 322 0.60 10.59 -10.07
C ASP A 322 -0.10 9.36 -10.63
N ARG A 323 0.49 8.72 -11.66
CA ARG A 323 -0.02 7.48 -12.26
C ARG A 323 -0.03 6.32 -11.26
N LEU A 324 1.09 6.09 -10.57
CA LEU A 324 1.23 5.04 -9.56
C LEU A 324 0.31 5.27 -8.36
N SER A 325 0.15 6.50 -7.91
CA SER A 325 -0.79 6.87 -6.86
C SER A 325 -2.24 6.59 -7.26
N ALA A 326 -2.62 6.92 -8.49
CA ALA A 326 -3.93 6.59 -9.03
C ALA A 326 -4.16 5.06 -9.12
N LEU A 327 -3.14 4.29 -9.49
CA LEU A 327 -3.18 2.83 -9.50
C LEU A 327 -3.34 2.28 -8.08
N ALA A 328 -2.51 2.71 -7.13
CA ALA A 328 -2.57 2.27 -5.73
C ALA A 328 -3.94 2.54 -5.10
N ARG A 329 -4.53 3.72 -5.38
CA ARG A 329 -5.88 4.05 -4.93
C ARG A 329 -6.95 3.12 -5.50
N ARG A 330 -6.80 2.63 -6.74
CA ARG A 330 -7.73 1.69 -7.38
C ARG A 330 -7.50 0.27 -6.91
N CYS A 331 -6.25 -0.18 -6.93
CA CYS A 331 -5.83 -1.53 -6.56
C CYS A 331 -4.40 -1.52 -6.01
N MET A 332 -4.28 -1.68 -4.71
CA MET A 332 -2.98 -1.71 -4.02
C MET A 332 -2.13 -2.92 -4.45
N GLY A 333 -2.75 -4.07 -4.70
CA GLY A 333 -2.08 -5.28 -5.19
C GLY A 333 -1.42 -5.06 -6.55
N ALA A 334 -2.13 -4.46 -7.51
CA ALA A 334 -1.60 -4.12 -8.83
C ALA A 334 -0.42 -3.11 -8.73
N PHE A 335 -0.52 -2.12 -7.85
CA PHE A 335 0.56 -1.17 -7.59
C PHE A 335 1.84 -1.88 -7.14
N TYR A 336 1.76 -2.74 -6.11
CA TYR A 336 2.93 -3.46 -5.61
C TYR A 336 3.46 -4.50 -6.58
N ARG A 337 2.60 -5.12 -7.39
CA ARG A 337 3.02 -5.96 -8.49
C ARG A 337 3.88 -5.18 -9.48
N LYS A 338 3.42 -4.00 -9.90
CA LYS A 338 4.13 -3.16 -10.89
C LYS A 338 5.51 -2.72 -10.42
N ILE A 339 5.67 -2.39 -9.15
CA ILE A 339 6.95 -1.98 -8.56
C ILE A 339 7.77 -3.15 -7.99
N SER A 340 7.40 -4.41 -8.24
CA SER A 340 8.19 -5.56 -7.77
C SER A 340 9.57 -5.60 -8.43
N LEU A 341 10.61 -5.95 -7.67
CA LEU A 341 11.95 -6.23 -8.21
C LEU A 341 11.97 -7.51 -9.04
N ASP A 342 11.15 -8.49 -8.68
CA ASP A 342 11.07 -9.77 -9.40
C ASP A 342 10.21 -9.62 -10.66
N PRO A 343 10.79 -9.74 -11.87
CA PRO A 343 10.04 -9.66 -13.12
C PRO A 343 8.91 -10.69 -13.21
N ALA A 344 9.10 -11.89 -12.65
CA ALA A 344 8.08 -12.93 -12.69
C ALA A 344 6.82 -12.58 -11.90
N ARG A 345 6.96 -11.75 -10.86
CA ARG A 345 5.84 -11.21 -10.07
C ARG A 345 5.13 -10.06 -10.74
N ARG A 346 5.77 -9.39 -11.72
CA ARG A 346 5.12 -8.31 -12.49
C ARG A 346 4.05 -8.81 -13.43
N ILE A 347 4.08 -10.10 -13.79
CA ILE A 347 3.06 -10.72 -14.62
C ILE A 347 1.95 -11.28 -13.71
N PRO A 348 0.73 -10.72 -13.77
CA PRO A 348 -0.36 -11.15 -12.90
C PRO A 348 -0.88 -12.55 -13.29
N GLY A 349 -1.49 -13.22 -12.32
CA GLY A 349 -2.01 -14.58 -12.54
C GLY A 349 -3.07 -14.65 -13.65
N TRP A 350 -3.92 -13.63 -13.75
CA TRP A 350 -4.97 -13.57 -14.78
C TRP A 350 -4.41 -13.38 -16.20
N ALA A 351 -3.21 -12.81 -16.36
CA ALA A 351 -2.55 -12.72 -17.67
C ALA A 351 -1.93 -14.05 -18.12
N LYS A 352 -1.58 -14.94 -17.17
CA LYS A 352 -1.09 -16.29 -17.44
C LYS A 352 -2.22 -17.28 -17.76
N ASP A 353 -3.46 -16.92 -17.46
CA ASP A 353 -4.65 -17.74 -17.72
C ASP A 353 -5.24 -17.40 -19.09
N ASP A 354 -4.92 -18.18 -20.12
CA ASP A 354 -5.39 -17.95 -21.49
C ASP A 354 -6.91 -17.95 -21.62
N SER A 355 -7.62 -18.67 -20.74
CA SER A 355 -9.07 -18.69 -20.74
C SER A 355 -9.69 -17.33 -20.36
N VAL A 356 -8.93 -16.50 -19.63
CA VAL A 356 -9.30 -15.16 -19.16
C VAL A 356 -8.67 -14.09 -20.04
N ALA A 357 -7.37 -14.19 -20.28
CA ALA A 357 -6.57 -13.16 -20.93
C ALA A 357 -7.07 -12.81 -22.34
N LYS A 358 -7.60 -13.78 -23.11
CA LYS A 358 -8.20 -13.53 -24.43
C LYS A 358 -9.43 -12.59 -24.40
N TYR A 359 -10.24 -12.68 -23.33
CA TYR A 359 -11.39 -11.79 -23.18
C TYR A 359 -10.95 -10.42 -22.67
N LEU A 360 -9.92 -10.38 -21.80
CA LEU A 360 -9.34 -9.13 -21.32
C LEU A 360 -8.72 -8.31 -22.44
N ALA A 361 -8.06 -8.96 -23.42
CA ALA A 361 -7.50 -8.30 -24.60
C ALA A 361 -8.56 -7.55 -25.41
N ALA A 362 -9.78 -8.10 -25.50
CA ALA A 362 -10.90 -7.43 -26.11
C ALA A 362 -11.50 -6.36 -25.19
N LEU A 363 -11.77 -6.68 -23.92
CA LEU A 363 -12.45 -5.80 -22.98
C LEU A 363 -11.65 -4.53 -22.63
N VAL A 364 -10.32 -4.57 -22.70
CA VAL A 364 -9.48 -3.39 -22.49
C VAL A 364 -9.77 -2.29 -23.53
N LEU A 365 -10.17 -2.67 -24.73
CA LEU A 365 -10.58 -1.75 -25.80
C LEU A 365 -11.96 -1.09 -25.55
N VAL A 366 -12.72 -1.58 -24.56
CA VAL A 366 -14.01 -1.01 -24.14
C VAL A 366 -13.83 -0.18 -22.85
N GLY A 367 -13.02 -0.64 -21.93
CA GLY A 367 -12.67 0.03 -20.68
C GLY A 367 -13.70 -0.04 -19.56
N GLY A 368 -15.03 -0.01 -19.85
CA GLY A 368 -16.07 -0.13 -18.85
C GLY A 368 -17.49 0.09 -19.39
N TRP A 369 -18.50 -0.39 -18.65
CA TRP A 369 -19.93 -0.36 -19.05
C TRP A 369 -20.87 -0.45 -17.84
N GLU A 370 -22.18 -0.29 -18.08
CA GLU A 370 -23.22 -0.45 -17.05
C GLU A 370 -24.02 -1.75 -17.25
N GLU A 371 -23.95 -2.65 -16.28
CA GLU A 371 -24.59 -3.96 -16.30
C GLU A 371 -26.13 -3.90 -16.42
N LYS A 372 -26.75 -2.88 -15.82
CA LYS A 372 -28.21 -2.69 -15.88
C LYS A 372 -28.70 -2.03 -17.17
N ASN A 373 -27.79 -1.50 -17.99
CA ASN A 373 -28.17 -0.92 -19.28
C ASN A 373 -28.26 -2.04 -20.33
N SER A 374 -29.45 -2.26 -20.90
CA SER A 374 -29.69 -3.34 -21.87
C SER A 374 -28.86 -3.17 -23.14
N LYS A 375 -28.66 -1.92 -23.61
CA LYS A 375 -27.87 -1.65 -24.81
C LYS A 375 -26.37 -1.85 -24.57
N ASP A 376 -25.84 -1.51 -23.37
CA ASP A 376 -24.46 -1.83 -23.01
C ASP A 376 -24.23 -3.36 -23.02
N ARG A 377 -25.15 -4.12 -22.43
CA ARG A 377 -25.11 -5.60 -22.45
C ARG A 377 -25.11 -6.16 -23.86
N GLU A 378 -25.98 -5.66 -24.72
CA GLU A 378 -26.08 -6.05 -26.14
C GLU A 378 -24.76 -5.78 -26.88
N VAL A 379 -24.21 -4.57 -26.74
CA VAL A 379 -22.94 -4.16 -27.37
C VAL A 379 -21.77 -5.05 -26.90
N ILE A 380 -21.66 -5.33 -25.58
CA ILE A 380 -20.61 -6.20 -25.04
C ILE A 380 -20.78 -7.65 -25.51
N SER A 381 -22.02 -8.16 -25.56
CA SER A 381 -22.31 -9.51 -26.06
C SER A 381 -21.92 -9.67 -27.53
N MET A 382 -22.29 -8.72 -28.37
CA MET A 382 -21.90 -8.72 -29.80
C MET A 382 -20.38 -8.63 -29.97
N PHE A 383 -19.74 -7.79 -29.16
CA PHE A 383 -18.30 -7.59 -29.23
C PHE A 383 -17.51 -8.87 -28.87
N LEU A 384 -17.92 -9.56 -27.80
CA LEU A 384 -17.26 -10.80 -27.35
C LEU A 384 -17.79 -12.07 -28.03
N LYS A 385 -18.91 -11.99 -28.74
CA LYS A 385 -19.67 -13.13 -29.30
C LYS A 385 -20.06 -14.16 -28.24
N LEU A 386 -20.51 -13.68 -27.09
CA LEU A 386 -20.96 -14.48 -25.95
C LEU A 386 -22.26 -13.89 -25.39
N ASP A 387 -23.07 -14.75 -24.78
CA ASP A 387 -24.19 -14.30 -23.97
C ASP A 387 -23.71 -13.47 -22.77
N TYR A 388 -24.44 -12.39 -22.44
CA TYR A 388 -24.01 -11.50 -21.36
C TYR A 388 -23.92 -12.18 -20.00
N ASP A 389 -24.82 -13.12 -19.71
CA ASP A 389 -24.80 -13.84 -18.42
C ASP A 389 -23.59 -14.79 -18.33
N GLU A 390 -23.10 -15.29 -19.45
CA GLU A 390 -21.84 -16.04 -19.51
C GLU A 390 -20.64 -15.12 -19.26
N ILE A 391 -20.63 -13.94 -19.89
CA ILE A 391 -19.60 -12.90 -19.66
C ILE A 391 -19.57 -12.53 -18.18
N ALA A 392 -20.72 -12.21 -17.59
CA ALA A 392 -20.81 -11.86 -16.17
C ALA A 392 -20.27 -12.97 -15.25
N ARG A 393 -20.57 -14.26 -15.56
CA ARG A 393 -20.03 -15.41 -14.81
C ARG A 393 -18.51 -15.51 -14.93
N ILE A 394 -17.95 -15.29 -16.12
CA ILE A 394 -16.48 -15.28 -16.32
C ILE A 394 -15.86 -14.17 -15.48
N LEU A 395 -16.39 -12.96 -15.55
CA LEU A 395 -15.87 -11.81 -14.83
C LEU A 395 -15.91 -12.00 -13.31
N LEU A 396 -17.02 -12.52 -12.77
CA LEU A 396 -17.14 -12.81 -11.33
C LEU A 396 -16.14 -13.87 -10.88
N ARG A 397 -15.94 -14.95 -11.64
CA ARG A 397 -14.91 -15.96 -11.33
C ARG A 397 -13.49 -15.38 -11.31
N VAL A 398 -13.20 -14.43 -12.20
CA VAL A 398 -11.90 -13.75 -12.20
C VAL A 398 -11.71 -12.90 -10.95
N LEU A 399 -12.73 -12.17 -10.50
CA LEU A 399 -12.70 -11.44 -9.23
C LEU A 399 -12.50 -12.37 -8.03
N GLU A 400 -13.16 -13.52 -8.02
CA GLU A 400 -13.01 -14.52 -6.97
C GLU A 400 -11.61 -15.16 -6.96
N ARG A 401 -11.03 -15.40 -8.14
CA ARG A 401 -9.73 -16.06 -8.27
C ARG A 401 -8.56 -15.12 -8.02
N TYR A 402 -8.68 -13.83 -8.38
CA TYR A 402 -7.61 -12.83 -8.28
C TYR A 402 -8.04 -11.59 -7.47
N PRO A 403 -8.50 -11.76 -6.22
CA PRO A 403 -9.11 -10.66 -5.46
C PRO A 403 -8.13 -9.56 -5.05
N GLU A 404 -6.85 -9.91 -4.90
CA GLU A 404 -5.81 -8.95 -4.48
C GLU A 404 -5.27 -8.10 -5.62
N ASP A 405 -5.38 -8.60 -6.86
CA ASP A 405 -4.90 -7.95 -8.08
C ASP A 405 -5.85 -8.25 -9.25
N PRO A 406 -7.11 -7.80 -9.19
CA PRO A 406 -8.06 -8.04 -10.25
C PRO A 406 -7.80 -7.13 -11.45
N PRO A 407 -8.03 -7.60 -12.72
CA PRO A 407 -7.89 -6.76 -13.91
C PRO A 407 -9.03 -5.75 -14.07
N PHE A 408 -10.16 -5.96 -13.41
CA PHE A 408 -11.32 -5.08 -13.41
C PHE A 408 -11.98 -5.04 -12.04
N ILE A 409 -12.80 -4.00 -11.83
CA ILE A 409 -13.58 -3.82 -10.61
C ILE A 409 -15.05 -3.66 -10.97
N LYS A 410 -15.92 -4.09 -10.05
CA LYS A 410 -17.36 -3.83 -10.10
C LYS A 410 -17.73 -2.82 -9.03
N SER A 411 -18.30 -1.68 -9.43
CA SER A 411 -18.78 -0.64 -8.52
C SER A 411 -20.27 -0.42 -8.72
N GLY A 412 -21.08 -0.99 -7.84
CA GLY A 412 -22.53 -1.06 -8.02
C GLY A 412 -22.89 -1.87 -9.27
N ASN A 413 -23.51 -1.20 -10.26
CA ASN A 413 -23.87 -1.78 -11.55
C ASN A 413 -22.86 -1.49 -12.68
N ARG A 414 -21.68 -0.98 -12.35
CA ARG A 414 -20.68 -0.57 -13.34
C ARG A 414 -19.43 -1.44 -13.25
N TRP A 415 -18.96 -1.85 -14.43
CA TRP A 415 -17.70 -2.55 -14.61
C TRP A 415 -16.65 -1.59 -15.15
N TYR A 416 -15.43 -1.68 -14.65
CA TYR A 416 -14.28 -0.89 -15.11
C TYR A 416 -13.02 -1.73 -15.12
N ILE A 417 -12.18 -1.53 -16.14
CA ILE A 417 -10.78 -2.00 -16.09
C ILE A 417 -10.03 -1.21 -15.01
N VAL A 418 -9.25 -1.89 -14.19
CA VAL A 418 -8.52 -1.27 -13.07
C VAL A 418 -7.52 -0.24 -13.57
N ASP A 419 -6.65 -0.65 -14.47
CA ASP A 419 -5.72 0.21 -15.19
C ASP A 419 -5.63 -0.26 -16.64
N PRO A 420 -6.25 0.46 -17.59
CA PRO A 420 -6.27 0.04 -18.98
C PRO A 420 -4.89 -0.12 -19.61
N ILE A 421 -3.91 0.73 -19.23
CA ILE A 421 -2.55 0.64 -19.76
C ILE A 421 -1.86 -0.62 -19.19
N ASP A 422 -1.92 -0.82 -17.87
CA ASP A 422 -1.31 -1.98 -17.24
C ASP A 422 -1.92 -3.30 -17.75
N VAL A 423 -3.25 -3.35 -17.91
CA VAL A 423 -3.92 -4.54 -18.45
C VAL A 423 -3.55 -4.75 -19.93
N ALA A 424 -3.52 -3.70 -20.74
CA ALA A 424 -3.10 -3.78 -22.14
C ALA A 424 -1.68 -4.36 -22.25
N ASP A 425 -0.71 -3.81 -21.51
CA ASP A 425 0.69 -4.30 -21.48
C ASP A 425 0.79 -5.82 -21.22
N GLN A 426 -0.16 -6.38 -20.48
CA GLN A 426 -0.15 -7.81 -20.13
C GLN A 426 -0.86 -8.73 -21.13
N VAL A 427 -1.79 -8.21 -21.92
CA VAL A 427 -2.67 -9.05 -22.76
C VAL A 427 -2.67 -8.71 -24.24
N LEU A 428 -1.92 -7.69 -24.68
CA LEU A 428 -1.87 -7.25 -26.08
C LEU A 428 -1.52 -8.37 -27.06
N ILE A 429 -0.61 -9.25 -26.69
CA ILE A 429 -0.20 -10.42 -27.47
C ILE A 429 -1.39 -11.33 -27.88
N ARG A 430 -2.51 -11.23 -27.17
CA ARG A 430 -3.73 -12.00 -27.45
C ARG A 430 -4.75 -11.24 -28.27
N LEU A 431 -4.44 -10.00 -28.66
CA LEU A 431 -5.31 -9.21 -29.50
C LEU A 431 -5.36 -9.81 -30.92
N SER A 432 -6.55 -10.01 -31.45
CA SER A 432 -6.73 -10.56 -32.80
C SER A 432 -7.25 -9.51 -33.77
N LYS A 433 -7.04 -9.77 -35.07
CA LYS A 433 -7.62 -8.94 -36.15
C LYS A 433 -9.14 -8.82 -36.00
N GLU A 434 -9.80 -9.91 -35.65
CA GLU A 434 -11.25 -9.94 -35.44
C GLU A 434 -11.71 -9.09 -34.25
N ASN A 435 -10.90 -9.00 -33.18
CA ASN A 435 -11.19 -8.10 -32.08
C ASN A 435 -11.18 -6.64 -32.54
N LEU A 436 -10.21 -6.27 -33.38
CA LEU A 436 -10.06 -4.92 -33.92
C LEU A 436 -11.20 -4.57 -34.91
N ASP A 437 -11.58 -5.51 -35.80
CA ASP A 437 -12.71 -5.31 -36.73
C ASP A 437 -14.01 -5.03 -35.96
N ARG A 438 -14.29 -5.82 -34.92
CA ARG A 438 -15.47 -5.61 -34.05
C ARG A 438 -15.36 -4.35 -33.22
N TRP A 439 -14.14 -3.98 -32.77
CA TRP A 439 -13.93 -2.74 -32.05
C TRP A 439 -14.24 -1.50 -32.90
N GLN A 440 -13.85 -1.47 -34.16
CA GLN A 440 -14.19 -0.39 -35.09
C GLN A 440 -15.72 -0.21 -35.19
N GLN A 441 -16.46 -1.30 -35.31
CA GLN A 441 -17.92 -1.28 -35.32
C GLN A 441 -18.49 -0.78 -33.98
N LEU A 442 -18.00 -1.32 -32.85
CA LEU A 442 -18.42 -0.94 -31.50
C LEU A 442 -18.24 0.56 -31.24
N VAL A 443 -17.09 1.13 -31.63
CA VAL A 443 -16.80 2.57 -31.47
C VAL A 443 -17.85 3.40 -32.21
N GLY A 444 -18.14 3.05 -33.48
CA GLY A 444 -19.14 3.72 -34.28
C GLY A 444 -20.56 3.65 -33.67
N GLU A 445 -20.97 2.44 -33.27
CA GLU A 445 -22.29 2.23 -32.64
C GLU A 445 -22.42 2.93 -31.28
N THR A 446 -21.32 2.99 -30.49
CA THR A 446 -21.35 3.58 -29.16
C THR A 446 -21.33 5.11 -29.19
N LEU A 447 -20.47 5.70 -30.02
CA LEU A 447 -20.25 7.14 -30.03
C LEU A 447 -21.19 7.90 -30.97
N LEU A 448 -21.71 7.25 -32.06
CA LEU A 448 -22.60 7.85 -33.05
C LEU A 448 -24.03 7.29 -33.02
N CYS A 449 -24.38 6.44 -32.02
CA CYS A 449 -25.71 5.78 -31.97
C CYS A 449 -26.86 6.78 -32.13
N GLU A 450 -27.61 6.60 -33.20
CA GLU A 450 -28.80 7.38 -33.50
C GLU A 450 -29.97 6.94 -32.61
N TYR A 451 -30.68 7.92 -32.06
CA TYR A 451 -32.00 7.69 -31.45
C TYR A 451 -33.03 7.41 -32.55
N ASN A 452 -33.20 6.15 -32.92
CA ASN A 452 -34.21 5.78 -33.88
C ASN A 452 -35.59 5.76 -33.19
N LYS A 453 -36.35 6.84 -33.34
CA LYS A 453 -37.72 6.99 -32.82
C LYS A 453 -38.73 5.97 -33.40
N SER A 454 -38.33 5.15 -34.37
CA SER A 454 -39.26 4.34 -35.19
C SER A 454 -39.28 2.84 -34.85
N VAL A 455 -38.51 2.34 -33.89
CA VAL A 455 -38.59 0.91 -33.52
C VAL A 455 -39.45 0.74 -32.27
N HIS A 456 -40.76 0.58 -32.50
CA HIS A 456 -41.70 0.06 -31.52
C HIS A 456 -41.48 -1.45 -31.40
N GLY A 457 -40.70 -1.89 -30.45
CA GLY A 457 -40.59 -3.31 -30.16
C GLY A 457 -39.41 -3.61 -29.24
N GLY A 458 -39.67 -3.76 -27.95
CA GLY A 458 -38.77 -4.46 -27.05
C GLY A 458 -37.90 -3.64 -26.08
N CYS A 459 -38.17 -2.35 -25.90
CA CYS A 459 -37.48 -1.59 -24.83
C CYS A 459 -38.22 -1.75 -23.49
N GLU A 460 -37.58 -2.31 -22.51
CA GLU A 460 -38.11 -2.38 -21.13
C GLU A 460 -38.22 -0.97 -20.53
N LYS A 461 -39.36 -0.69 -19.90
CA LYS A 461 -39.56 0.53 -19.13
C LYS A 461 -38.85 0.41 -17.80
N ASN A 462 -37.87 1.27 -17.53
CA ASN A 462 -37.38 1.44 -16.17
C ASN A 462 -38.49 1.98 -15.26
N GLY A 463 -38.44 1.68 -13.95
CA GLY A 463 -39.48 2.07 -12.98
C GLY A 463 -39.81 3.57 -12.92
N ALA A 464 -39.14 4.43 -13.71
CA ALA A 464 -39.42 5.86 -13.93
C ALA A 464 -40.07 6.17 -15.28
N GLY A 465 -40.46 5.15 -16.09
CA GLY A 465 -41.17 5.36 -17.35
C GLY A 465 -40.33 5.85 -18.54
N GLN A 466 -39.03 5.96 -18.42
CA GLN A 466 -38.11 6.34 -19.50
C GLN A 466 -37.62 5.10 -20.28
N VAL A 467 -37.89 5.08 -21.58
CA VAL A 467 -37.38 4.07 -22.52
C VAL A 467 -35.98 4.48 -22.95
N THR A 468 -34.94 3.79 -22.46
CA THR A 468 -33.54 4.04 -22.84
C THR A 468 -33.10 3.00 -23.86
N CYS A 469 -33.12 3.34 -25.15
CA CYS A 469 -32.50 2.58 -26.25
C CYS A 469 -31.06 3.02 -26.50
N GLU A 470 -30.43 3.78 -25.59
CA GLU A 470 -29.10 4.32 -25.76
C GLU A 470 -28.09 3.63 -24.86
N THR A 471 -26.84 3.55 -25.35
CA THR A 471 -25.71 3.16 -24.55
C THR A 471 -25.47 4.13 -23.38
N SER A 472 -24.99 3.63 -22.25
CA SER A 472 -24.76 4.43 -21.06
C SER A 472 -23.67 5.50 -21.27
N LYS A 473 -23.72 6.55 -20.45
CA LYS A 473 -22.61 7.53 -20.39
C LYS A 473 -21.27 6.89 -20.00
N THR A 474 -21.32 5.81 -19.25
CA THR A 474 -20.15 5.05 -18.80
C THR A 474 -19.42 4.42 -19.97
N ILE A 475 -20.11 3.63 -20.80
CA ILE A 475 -19.45 2.97 -21.94
C ILE A 475 -18.98 4.01 -22.98
N LYS A 476 -19.78 5.07 -23.25
CA LYS A 476 -19.36 6.17 -24.14
C LYS A 476 -18.07 6.83 -23.69
N ALA A 477 -17.95 7.15 -22.41
CA ALA A 477 -16.74 7.76 -21.85
C ALA A 477 -15.53 6.80 -21.86
N CYS A 478 -15.75 5.52 -21.58
CA CYS A 478 -14.68 4.52 -21.56
C CYS A 478 -14.18 4.20 -22.96
N VAL A 479 -15.07 4.02 -23.93
CA VAL A 479 -14.71 3.79 -25.35
C VAL A 479 -13.98 5.02 -25.93
N ALA A 480 -14.42 6.24 -25.59
CA ALA A 480 -13.69 7.45 -25.99
C ALA A 480 -12.23 7.46 -25.45
N LYS A 481 -12.03 7.12 -24.18
CA LYS A 481 -10.69 6.97 -23.57
C LYS A 481 -9.87 5.85 -24.23
N ALA A 482 -10.53 4.79 -24.67
CA ALA A 482 -9.87 3.68 -25.34
C ALA A 482 -9.26 4.10 -26.70
N LEU A 483 -9.75 5.17 -27.35
CA LEU A 483 -9.11 5.71 -28.55
C LEU A 483 -7.67 6.19 -28.26
N ALA A 484 -7.50 6.97 -27.19
CA ALA A 484 -6.16 7.43 -26.76
C ALA A 484 -5.28 6.26 -26.31
N LEU A 485 -5.83 5.26 -25.60
CA LEU A 485 -5.12 4.03 -25.25
C LEU A 485 -4.63 3.30 -26.51
N VAL A 486 -5.50 3.10 -27.51
CA VAL A 486 -5.17 2.41 -28.76
C VAL A 486 -4.09 3.17 -29.52
N ALA A 487 -4.10 4.50 -29.51
CA ALA A 487 -3.04 5.31 -30.10
C ALA A 487 -1.68 5.04 -29.41
N GLN A 488 -1.68 4.99 -28.07
CA GLN A 488 -0.46 4.73 -27.30
C GLN A 488 0.11 3.34 -27.57
N ILE A 489 -0.72 2.29 -27.56
CA ILE A 489 -0.27 0.92 -27.79
C ILE A 489 0.04 0.61 -29.27
N SER A 490 -0.41 1.45 -30.21
CA SER A 490 -0.22 1.23 -31.66
C SER A 490 1.25 1.29 -32.10
N SER A 491 2.15 1.76 -31.25
CA SER A 491 3.60 1.76 -31.48
C SER A 491 4.28 0.42 -31.14
N ASP A 492 3.58 -0.50 -30.47
CA ASP A 492 4.07 -1.83 -30.17
C ASP A 492 4.21 -2.69 -31.44
N ASP A 493 5.29 -3.52 -31.53
CA ASP A 493 5.59 -4.32 -32.72
C ASP A 493 4.45 -5.28 -33.10
N GLU A 494 3.79 -5.89 -32.11
CA GLU A 494 2.66 -6.79 -32.34
C GLU A 494 1.43 -6.04 -32.86
N CYS A 495 1.20 -4.84 -32.35
CA CYS A 495 0.13 -3.96 -32.82
C CYS A 495 0.41 -3.42 -34.23
N GLN A 496 1.68 -3.21 -34.60
CA GLN A 496 2.06 -2.84 -35.97
C GLN A 496 1.69 -3.93 -36.98
N LEU A 497 1.95 -5.21 -36.67
CA LEU A 497 1.57 -6.35 -37.52
C LEU A 497 0.03 -6.42 -37.74
N LEU A 498 -0.78 -5.98 -36.81
CA LEU A 498 -2.24 -5.93 -36.92
C LEU A 498 -2.77 -4.63 -37.54
N HIS A 499 -1.88 -3.74 -37.97
CA HIS A 499 -2.24 -2.42 -38.51
C HIS A 499 -3.16 -1.60 -37.58
N VAL A 500 -2.92 -1.69 -36.26
CA VAL A 500 -3.79 -1.07 -35.24
C VAL A 500 -3.92 0.43 -35.47
N ARG A 501 -2.81 1.12 -35.77
CA ARG A 501 -2.81 2.56 -36.02
C ARG A 501 -3.66 2.95 -37.22
N HIS A 502 -3.52 2.24 -38.33
CA HIS A 502 -4.32 2.51 -39.54
C HIS A 502 -5.83 2.36 -39.26
N ARG A 503 -6.20 1.34 -38.47
CA ARG A 503 -7.60 1.13 -38.07
C ARG A 503 -8.13 2.24 -37.15
N LEU A 504 -7.29 2.73 -36.25
CA LEU A 504 -7.63 3.86 -35.39
C LEU A 504 -7.85 5.12 -36.23
N GLU A 505 -6.94 5.42 -37.17
CA GLU A 505 -7.08 6.56 -38.09
C GLU A 505 -8.37 6.49 -38.91
N GLU A 506 -8.71 5.30 -39.42
CA GLU A 506 -9.94 5.09 -40.19
C GLU A 506 -11.18 5.35 -39.34
N VAL A 507 -11.23 4.81 -38.10
CA VAL A 507 -12.34 5.06 -37.17
C VAL A 507 -12.48 6.54 -36.87
N ILE A 508 -11.37 7.24 -36.56
CA ILE A 508 -11.39 8.67 -36.26
C ILE A 508 -11.88 9.48 -37.47
N ARG A 509 -11.44 9.16 -38.69
CA ARG A 509 -11.91 9.81 -39.93
C ARG A 509 -13.44 9.64 -40.11
N ILE A 510 -13.94 8.42 -39.87
CA ILE A 510 -15.37 8.13 -39.95
C ILE A 510 -16.17 8.92 -38.92
N LEU A 511 -15.68 8.94 -37.63
CA LEU A 511 -16.32 9.68 -36.56
C LEU A 511 -16.42 11.17 -36.87
N LEU A 512 -15.31 11.78 -37.29
CA LEU A 512 -15.25 13.21 -37.61
C LEU A 512 -16.08 13.55 -38.86
N ALA A 513 -15.99 12.73 -39.94
CA ALA A 513 -16.79 12.94 -41.12
C ALA A 513 -18.29 12.94 -40.78
N LYS A 514 -18.80 11.93 -40.08
CA LYS A 514 -20.19 11.87 -39.63
C LYS A 514 -20.56 12.99 -38.65
N GLY A 515 -19.61 13.42 -37.81
CA GLY A 515 -19.80 14.53 -36.89
C GLY A 515 -20.01 15.87 -37.58
N PHE A 516 -19.30 16.12 -38.69
CA PHE A 516 -19.37 17.38 -39.44
C PHE A 516 -20.38 17.37 -40.60
N ASP A 517 -20.70 16.20 -41.18
CA ASP A 517 -21.60 16.12 -42.36
C ASP A 517 -23.09 16.20 -41.97
N ASP A 518 -23.46 15.76 -40.77
CA ASP A 518 -24.89 15.71 -40.37
C ASP A 518 -25.35 17.00 -39.69
N ARG A 519 -25.92 17.88 -40.52
CA ARG A 519 -26.41 19.20 -40.08
C ARG A 519 -27.74 19.13 -39.31
N SER A 520 -28.45 17.99 -39.38
CA SER A 520 -29.80 17.86 -38.82
C SER A 520 -29.86 17.28 -37.42
N ASP A 521 -28.88 16.45 -37.02
CA ASP A 521 -28.99 15.61 -35.82
C ASP A 521 -27.96 15.87 -34.71
N ASN A 522 -27.16 16.91 -34.80
CA ASN A 522 -26.16 17.25 -33.75
C ASN A 522 -25.15 16.10 -33.45
N ASN A 523 -24.69 15.33 -34.45
CA ASN A 523 -23.70 14.27 -34.28
C ASN A 523 -22.42 14.79 -33.68
N PHE A 524 -22.01 16.01 -34.03
CA PHE A 524 -20.88 16.65 -33.39
C PHE A 524 -21.07 16.84 -31.86
N VAL A 525 -22.34 17.13 -31.45
CA VAL A 525 -22.70 17.25 -30.02
C VAL A 525 -22.53 15.91 -29.30
N ARG A 526 -22.87 14.80 -29.98
CA ARG A 526 -22.72 13.45 -29.44
C ARG A 526 -21.25 13.09 -29.22
N LEU A 527 -20.37 13.52 -30.12
CA LEU A 527 -18.93 13.35 -30.01
C LEU A 527 -18.26 14.22 -28.95
N ASN A 528 -18.94 15.25 -28.41
CA ASN A 528 -18.36 16.23 -27.51
C ASN A 528 -17.53 15.61 -26.36
N SER A 529 -18.00 14.51 -25.77
CA SER A 529 -17.25 13.81 -24.70
C SER A 529 -16.06 13.02 -25.22
N ALA A 530 -15.99 12.73 -26.51
CA ALA A 530 -14.92 11.98 -27.16
C ALA A 530 -13.87 12.90 -27.83
N LEU A 531 -14.21 14.16 -28.13
CA LEU A 531 -13.33 15.07 -28.86
C LEU A 531 -11.93 15.23 -28.25
N PRO A 532 -11.74 15.41 -26.91
CA PRO A 532 -10.40 15.48 -26.32
C PRO A 532 -9.57 14.23 -26.59
N TYR A 533 -10.18 13.06 -26.50
CA TYR A 533 -9.50 11.78 -26.73
C TYR A 533 -9.23 11.50 -28.21
N ILE A 534 -10.09 11.99 -29.11
CA ILE A 534 -9.88 11.95 -30.56
C ILE A 534 -8.70 12.86 -30.93
N ALA A 535 -8.65 14.07 -30.37
CA ALA A 535 -7.56 15.01 -30.59
C ALA A 535 -6.22 14.48 -30.04
N GLU A 536 -6.24 13.85 -28.85
CA GLU A 536 -5.07 13.20 -28.24
C GLU A 536 -4.60 12.00 -29.07
N ALA A 537 -5.54 11.18 -29.56
CA ALA A 537 -5.22 9.97 -30.31
C ALA A 537 -4.60 10.27 -31.68
N GLU A 538 -5.16 11.20 -32.46
CA GLU A 538 -4.72 11.56 -33.81
C GLU A 538 -4.86 13.07 -34.08
N PRO A 539 -3.95 13.90 -33.55
CA PRO A 539 -4.02 15.36 -33.64
C PRO A 539 -4.11 15.87 -35.08
N SER A 540 -3.34 15.30 -36.00
CA SER A 540 -3.27 15.73 -37.40
C SER A 540 -4.60 15.52 -38.13
N ILE A 541 -5.28 14.38 -37.90
CA ILE A 541 -6.57 14.08 -38.51
C ILE A 541 -7.65 14.99 -37.91
N PHE A 542 -7.60 15.22 -36.60
CA PHE A 542 -8.53 16.09 -35.90
C PHE A 542 -8.43 17.54 -36.40
N LEU A 543 -7.22 18.10 -36.44
CA LEU A 543 -6.98 19.48 -36.92
C LEU A 543 -7.35 19.65 -38.38
N GLY A 544 -7.01 18.67 -39.26
CA GLY A 544 -7.40 18.72 -40.66
C GLY A 544 -8.91 18.66 -40.89
N ALA A 545 -9.64 17.93 -40.05
CA ALA A 545 -11.10 17.90 -40.09
C ALA A 545 -11.73 19.25 -39.63
N LEU A 546 -11.16 19.87 -38.58
CA LEU A 546 -11.56 21.21 -38.12
C LEU A 546 -11.32 22.27 -39.18
N GLU A 547 -10.14 22.28 -39.82
CA GLU A 547 -9.79 23.21 -40.88
C GLU A 547 -10.77 23.09 -42.04
N LYS A 548 -11.08 21.86 -42.48
CA LYS A 548 -12.06 21.61 -43.53
C LYS A 548 -13.46 22.12 -43.18
N ASP A 549 -13.91 21.92 -41.93
CA ASP A 549 -15.20 22.46 -41.45
C ASP A 549 -15.23 23.99 -41.45
N LEU A 550 -14.18 24.63 -40.93
CA LEU A 550 -14.07 26.10 -40.87
C LEU A 550 -14.05 26.77 -42.26
N LEU A 551 -13.50 26.08 -43.28
CA LEU A 551 -13.50 26.54 -44.67
C LEU A 551 -14.83 26.24 -45.41
N SER A 552 -15.75 25.51 -44.77
CA SER A 552 -17.05 25.19 -45.38
C SER A 552 -18.00 26.40 -45.38
N PRO A 553 -18.98 26.50 -46.29
CA PRO A 553 -19.93 27.61 -46.33
C PRO A 553 -20.73 27.82 -45.05
N ASN A 554 -20.93 26.76 -44.27
CA ASN A 554 -21.67 26.78 -43.01
C ASN A 554 -20.95 25.89 -41.97
N PRO A 555 -19.86 26.37 -41.35
CA PRO A 555 -19.07 25.58 -40.46
C PRO A 555 -19.84 25.22 -39.19
N VAL A 556 -19.84 23.95 -38.81
CA VAL A 556 -20.49 23.43 -37.59
C VAL A 556 -19.87 24.08 -36.37
N ILE A 557 -18.56 24.21 -36.33
CA ILE A 557 -17.82 24.87 -35.24
C ILE A 557 -18.13 26.38 -35.22
N GLY A 558 -18.21 27.03 -36.38
CA GLY A 558 -18.56 28.45 -36.45
C GLY A 558 -19.94 28.76 -35.87
N GLN A 559 -20.89 27.86 -36.04
CA GLN A 559 -22.22 27.96 -35.42
C GLN A 559 -22.18 27.78 -33.90
N LEU A 560 -21.21 27.01 -33.36
CA LEU A 560 -21.00 26.83 -31.94
C LEU A 560 -20.44 28.10 -31.27
N VAL A 561 -19.60 28.84 -31.99
CA VAL A 561 -18.92 30.06 -31.50
C VAL A 561 -19.75 31.34 -31.74
N SER A 562 -20.56 31.41 -32.80
CA SER A 562 -21.25 32.64 -33.26
C SER A 562 -22.54 33.00 -32.50
N GLY A 563 -22.94 32.27 -31.47
CA GLY A 563 -23.86 32.80 -30.45
C GLY A 563 -25.35 32.70 -30.71
N ASN A 564 -25.87 32.34 -31.90
CA ASN A 564 -27.31 32.22 -32.14
C ASN A 564 -27.95 30.93 -31.62
N SER A 565 -27.17 30.00 -31.10
CA SER A 565 -27.65 28.76 -30.48
C SER A 565 -27.25 28.63 -28.99
N TRP A 566 -26.74 29.69 -28.36
CA TRP A 566 -26.28 29.71 -26.96
C TRP A 566 -27.33 29.18 -25.98
N ALA A 567 -28.62 29.40 -26.20
CA ALA A 567 -29.68 28.93 -25.32
C ALA A 567 -29.85 27.39 -25.29
N ARG A 568 -29.35 26.65 -26.30
CA ARG A 568 -29.35 25.17 -26.32
C ARG A 568 -28.04 24.56 -25.82
N TRP A 569 -26.99 25.40 -25.63
CA TRP A 569 -25.62 24.99 -25.33
C TRP A 569 -25.12 25.44 -23.93
N THR A 570 -26.01 25.99 -23.10
CA THR A 570 -25.72 26.54 -21.76
C THR A 570 -25.27 25.54 -20.71
N SER A 571 -24.63 24.45 -21.11
CA SER A 571 -23.76 23.70 -20.19
C SER A 571 -22.33 24.25 -20.35
N PRO A 572 -21.75 24.93 -19.37
CA PRO A 572 -20.39 25.50 -19.43
C PRO A 572 -19.31 24.48 -19.82
N ASN A 573 -19.58 23.21 -19.65
CA ASN A 573 -18.68 22.10 -19.94
C ASN A 573 -18.50 21.75 -21.44
N ARG A 574 -19.20 22.37 -22.39
CA ARG A 574 -19.14 21.96 -23.81
C ARG A 574 -18.12 22.74 -24.62
N LEU A 575 -18.07 24.07 -24.43
CA LEU A 575 -17.06 24.90 -25.08
C LEU A 575 -15.65 24.62 -24.53
N GLU A 576 -15.55 24.43 -23.21
CA GLU A 576 -14.30 24.05 -22.54
C GLU A 576 -13.70 22.75 -23.09
N ARG A 577 -14.51 21.77 -23.49
CA ARG A 577 -14.02 20.51 -24.06
C ARG A 577 -13.53 20.63 -25.49
N VAL A 578 -14.15 21.50 -26.28
CA VAL A 578 -13.65 21.81 -27.63
C VAL A 578 -12.33 22.59 -27.52
N VAL A 579 -12.27 23.58 -26.63
CA VAL A 579 -11.04 24.36 -26.35
C VAL A 579 -9.94 23.48 -25.76
N ALA A 580 -10.29 22.52 -24.89
CA ALA A 580 -9.32 21.55 -24.34
C ALA A 580 -8.83 20.51 -25.37
N ALA A 581 -9.55 20.35 -26.49
CA ALA A 581 -9.13 19.52 -27.61
C ALA A 581 -8.27 20.28 -28.64
N LEU A 582 -8.36 21.60 -28.67
CA LEU A 582 -7.51 22.51 -29.44
C LEU A 582 -6.21 22.82 -28.70
#